data_5114b42f9b56fe54dfd6510401d67f4c
#
_entry.id   5114b42f9b56fe54dfd6510401d67f4c
#
_cell.length_a   1.000
_cell.length_b   1.000
_cell.length_c   1.000
_cell.angle_alpha   90.00
_cell.angle_beta   90.00
_cell.angle_gamma   90.00
#
_symmetry.space_group_name_H-M   'P 1'
#
loop_
_entity.id
_entity.type
_entity.pdbx_description
1 polymer ?
#
loop_
_entity_poly.entity_id
_entity_poly.type
_entity_poly.pdbx_seq_one_letter_code
_entity_poly.pdbx_strand_id
1 'polypeptide(L)'
;MTRTSLPSVDLRLIHTSDIHLGDPYGHPASILALQKVVNAVGDQEPDYLLLSGDVFDNQRIDDDVIRYFLDEISRAQVPSIVLPGNHDLMNETSIYSRAIFERSPENLYVFREPTGQLISFKHIDFWGKAMIEHSPSFRPVEGMPDAAPGKWLVSMAHGHFEKKPTGSGRSSLIFSEDISSLKCDYLALGHWDIHTDISQGDVTAVYSGCPMGIGGRAGSVIAVELALDSGVSYRQILLK
;
A
#
# COMPACT_ATOMS: atom_id res chain seq x y z
N MET A 1 8.41 13.98 -20.35
CA MET A 1 9.45 14.95 -19.92
C MET A 1 10.50 14.19 -19.13
N THR A 2 11.77 14.32 -19.45
CA THR A 2 12.86 13.73 -18.69
C THR A 2 12.91 14.40 -17.31
N ARG A 3 13.01 13.60 -16.27
CA ARG A 3 13.18 14.03 -14.86
C ARG A 3 14.36 15.02 -14.80
N THR A 4 14.16 16.19 -14.21
CA THR A 4 15.18 17.27 -14.17
C THR A 4 16.39 16.97 -13.29
N SER A 5 16.27 16.00 -12.37
CA SER A 5 17.38 15.39 -11.62
C SER A 5 16.98 13.99 -11.12
N LEU A 6 17.95 13.07 -11.11
CA LEU A 6 17.76 11.71 -10.59
C LEU A 6 17.73 11.71 -9.05
N PRO A 7 17.16 10.67 -8.41
CA PRO A 7 17.31 10.43 -6.98
C PRO A 7 18.78 10.40 -6.55
N SER A 8 19.02 10.49 -5.24
CA SER A 8 20.38 10.63 -4.69
C SER A 8 20.82 9.50 -3.76
N VAL A 9 19.92 8.59 -3.43
CA VAL A 9 20.18 7.43 -2.55
C VAL A 9 19.38 6.22 -2.98
N ASP A 10 19.92 5.03 -2.73
CA ASP A 10 19.18 3.78 -2.83
C ASP A 10 18.25 3.65 -1.62
N LEU A 11 17.07 3.05 -1.84
CA LEU A 11 16.09 2.81 -0.78
C LEU A 11 15.52 1.40 -0.90
N ARG A 12 15.12 0.83 0.24
CA ARG A 12 14.45 -0.47 0.33
C ARG A 12 13.08 -0.30 0.98
N LEU A 13 12.07 -0.96 0.43
CA LEU A 13 10.72 -0.91 0.94
C LEU A 13 10.21 -2.34 1.18
N ILE A 14 9.36 -2.52 2.18
CA ILE A 14 8.47 -3.67 2.28
C ILE A 14 7.07 -3.21 1.90
N HIS A 15 6.41 -3.93 1.00
CA HIS A 15 5.06 -3.64 0.54
C HIS A 15 4.14 -4.83 0.85
N THR A 16 3.02 -4.55 1.51
CA THR A 16 1.93 -5.48 1.83
C THR A 16 0.57 -4.81 1.66
N SER A 17 -0.50 -5.59 1.63
CA SER A 17 -1.89 -5.14 1.58
C SER A 17 -2.83 -6.23 2.09
N ASP A 18 -4.11 -5.96 2.19
CA ASP A 18 -5.17 -6.96 2.38
C ASP A 18 -4.92 -7.85 3.62
N ILE A 19 -4.63 -7.21 4.76
CA ILE A 19 -4.38 -7.89 6.04
C ILE A 19 -5.70 -8.32 6.68
N HIS A 20 -6.77 -7.51 6.55
CA HIS A 20 -8.11 -7.73 7.09
C HIS A 20 -8.13 -8.04 8.58
N LEU A 21 -7.46 -7.20 9.39
CA LEU A 21 -7.50 -7.33 10.85
C LEU A 21 -8.95 -7.28 11.34
N GLY A 22 -9.31 -8.27 12.17
CA GLY A 22 -10.63 -8.39 12.77
C GLY A 22 -11.64 -9.17 11.94
N ASP A 23 -11.26 -9.81 10.83
CA ASP A 23 -12.07 -10.78 10.12
C ASP A 23 -11.81 -12.21 10.65
N PRO A 24 -12.70 -12.77 11.50
CA PRO A 24 -12.49 -14.09 12.06
C PRO A 24 -12.82 -15.24 11.10
N TYR A 25 -13.45 -14.94 9.97
CA TYR A 25 -13.96 -15.95 9.03
C TYR A 25 -13.11 -16.04 7.76
N GLY A 26 -12.91 -14.95 7.05
CA GLY A 26 -12.11 -14.91 5.83
C GLY A 26 -10.60 -14.89 6.13
N HIS A 27 -10.21 -14.12 7.16
CA HIS A 27 -8.82 -13.90 7.52
C HIS A 27 -8.52 -14.22 9.02
N PRO A 28 -8.79 -15.45 9.49
CA PRO A 28 -8.71 -15.79 10.92
C PRO A 28 -7.29 -15.68 11.50
N ALA A 29 -6.26 -15.69 10.67
CA ALA A 29 -4.87 -15.56 11.07
C ALA A 29 -4.29 -14.15 10.81
N SER A 30 -5.12 -13.13 10.56
CA SER A 30 -4.69 -11.77 10.21
C SER A 30 -3.78 -11.14 11.28
N ILE A 31 -4.04 -11.37 12.56
CA ILE A 31 -3.19 -10.95 13.68
C ILE A 31 -1.78 -11.52 13.56
N LEU A 32 -1.67 -12.83 13.32
CA LEU A 32 -0.38 -13.50 13.12
C LEU A 32 0.28 -13.05 11.81
N ALA A 33 -0.51 -12.78 10.77
CA ALA A 33 -0.01 -12.29 9.50
C ALA A 33 0.66 -10.91 9.66
N LEU A 34 0.03 -9.98 10.38
CA LEU A 34 0.64 -8.67 10.67
C LEU A 34 1.95 -8.84 11.46
N GLN A 35 1.97 -9.72 12.47
CA GLN A 35 3.19 -10.01 13.23
C GLN A 35 4.32 -10.50 12.32
N LYS A 36 4.01 -11.40 11.38
CA LYS A 36 5.00 -11.90 10.40
C LYS A 36 5.46 -10.82 9.44
N VAL A 37 4.58 -9.90 9.01
CA VAL A 37 4.96 -8.73 8.21
C VAL A 37 5.98 -7.89 8.96
N VAL A 38 5.72 -7.55 10.23
CA VAL A 38 6.64 -6.75 11.04
C VAL A 38 7.94 -7.49 11.36
N ASN A 39 7.91 -8.82 11.51
CA ASN A 39 9.13 -9.62 11.62
C ASN A 39 9.96 -9.55 10.32
N ALA A 40 9.28 -9.63 9.15
CA ALA A 40 9.97 -9.47 7.87
C ALA A 40 10.59 -8.07 7.69
N VAL A 41 9.98 -7.01 8.26
CA VAL A 41 10.61 -5.69 8.35
C VAL A 41 11.91 -5.76 9.14
N GLY A 42 11.93 -6.40 10.31
CA GLY A 42 13.15 -6.59 11.10
C GLY A 42 14.24 -7.39 10.36
N ASP A 43 13.84 -8.43 9.62
CA ASP A 43 14.78 -9.31 8.89
C ASP A 43 15.36 -8.66 7.62
N GLN A 44 14.59 -7.78 6.95
CA GLN A 44 14.98 -7.16 5.69
C GLN A 44 15.57 -5.75 5.85
N GLU A 45 15.41 -5.15 7.02
CA GLU A 45 15.89 -3.79 7.35
C GLU A 45 15.54 -2.77 6.25
N PRO A 46 14.25 -2.61 5.87
CA PRO A 46 13.84 -1.63 4.87
C PRO A 46 13.86 -0.21 5.45
N ASP A 47 13.85 0.78 4.56
CA ASP A 47 13.68 2.18 4.95
C ASP A 47 12.21 2.53 5.23
N TYR A 48 11.25 1.81 4.62
CA TYR A 48 9.80 2.07 4.73
C TYR A 48 8.98 0.78 4.67
N LEU A 49 7.82 0.80 5.37
CA LEU A 49 6.77 -0.20 5.26
C LEU A 49 5.54 0.41 4.58
N LEU A 50 5.03 -0.22 3.52
CA LEU A 50 3.84 0.20 2.78
C LEU A 50 2.70 -0.79 3.03
N LEU A 51 1.52 -0.25 3.43
CA LEU A 51 0.28 -1.00 3.63
C LEU A 51 -0.77 -0.45 2.65
N SER A 52 -0.94 -1.10 1.51
CA SER A 52 -1.71 -0.60 0.36
C SER A 52 -3.19 -1.01 0.42
N GLY A 53 -3.87 -0.68 1.51
CA GLY A 53 -5.31 -0.84 1.71
C GLY A 53 -5.71 -2.13 2.41
N ASP A 54 -6.95 -2.12 2.91
CA ASP A 54 -7.60 -3.23 3.61
C ASP A 54 -6.76 -3.78 4.78
N VAL A 55 -6.25 -2.85 5.60
CA VAL A 55 -5.55 -3.18 6.86
C VAL A 55 -6.56 -3.75 7.85
N PHE A 56 -7.74 -3.11 7.95
CA PHE A 56 -8.85 -3.57 8.77
C PHE A 56 -10.00 -4.08 7.89
N ASP A 57 -10.68 -5.11 8.38
CA ASP A 57 -11.76 -5.73 7.60
C ASP A 57 -13.03 -4.87 7.50
N ASN A 58 -13.29 -4.01 8.45
CA ASN A 58 -14.44 -3.11 8.43
C ASN A 58 -14.31 -1.97 9.46
N GLN A 59 -15.25 -1.00 9.39
CA GLN A 59 -15.25 0.18 10.28
C GLN A 59 -15.63 -0.11 11.75
N ARG A 60 -16.08 -1.33 12.10
CA ARG A 60 -16.61 -1.70 13.43
C ARG A 60 -15.65 -2.59 14.23
N ILE A 61 -14.41 -2.63 13.83
CA ILE A 61 -13.34 -3.37 14.52
C ILE A 61 -13.20 -2.86 15.98
N ASP A 62 -12.98 -3.76 16.92
CA ASP A 62 -12.77 -3.43 18.31
C ASP A 62 -11.46 -2.66 18.54
N ASP A 63 -11.48 -1.74 19.49
CA ASP A 63 -10.31 -0.91 19.81
C ASP A 63 -9.08 -1.74 20.26
N ASP A 64 -9.27 -2.95 20.77
CA ASP A 64 -8.16 -3.84 21.12
C ASP A 64 -7.40 -4.33 19.89
N VAL A 65 -8.08 -4.55 18.77
CA VAL A 65 -7.46 -4.90 17.49
C VAL A 65 -6.71 -3.71 16.92
N ILE A 66 -7.29 -2.50 17.04
CA ILE A 66 -6.62 -1.25 16.61
C ILE A 66 -5.36 -1.03 17.46
N ARG A 67 -5.46 -1.22 18.77
CA ARG A 67 -4.29 -1.08 19.67
C ARG A 67 -3.19 -2.04 19.28
N TYR A 68 -3.53 -3.30 19.02
CA TYR A 68 -2.57 -4.30 18.53
C TYR A 68 -1.89 -3.84 17.23
N PHE A 69 -2.65 -3.32 16.27
CA PHE A 69 -2.09 -2.74 15.04
C PHE A 69 -1.10 -1.61 15.34
N LEU A 70 -1.47 -0.65 16.19
CA LEU A 70 -0.60 0.47 16.55
C LEU A 70 0.68 0.02 17.26
N ASP A 71 0.59 -0.99 18.14
CA ASP A 71 1.73 -1.59 18.82
C ASP A 71 2.68 -2.27 17.82
N GLU A 72 2.15 -3.03 16.84
CA GLU A 72 2.96 -3.66 15.80
C GLU A 72 3.63 -2.63 14.88
N ILE A 73 2.92 -1.56 14.50
CA ILE A 73 3.53 -0.45 13.73
C ILE A 73 4.65 0.23 14.54
N SER A 74 4.42 0.46 15.84
CA SER A 74 5.49 0.98 16.71
C SER A 74 6.71 0.06 16.73
N ARG A 75 6.50 -1.27 16.78
CA ARG A 75 7.55 -2.29 16.77
C ARG A 75 8.32 -2.35 15.46
N ALA A 76 7.70 -1.99 14.34
CA ALA A 76 8.36 -1.95 13.02
C ALA A 76 9.51 -0.94 12.96
N GLN A 77 9.45 0.14 13.75
CA GLN A 77 10.50 1.19 13.88
C GLN A 77 10.93 1.86 12.57
N VAL A 78 10.22 1.65 11.49
CA VAL A 78 10.40 2.36 10.22
C VAL A 78 9.14 3.15 9.89
N PRO A 79 9.22 4.26 9.13
CA PRO A 79 8.04 4.95 8.66
C PRO A 79 7.11 3.98 7.92
N SER A 80 5.89 3.87 8.42
CA SER A 80 4.86 2.95 7.93
C SER A 80 3.73 3.76 7.30
N ILE A 81 3.55 3.61 6.00
CA ILE A 81 2.61 4.40 5.21
C ILE A 81 1.38 3.54 4.90
N VAL A 82 0.21 4.00 5.33
CA VAL A 82 -1.07 3.32 5.15
C VAL A 82 -1.93 4.06 4.14
N LEU A 83 -2.41 3.34 3.14
CA LEU A 83 -3.47 3.78 2.26
C LEU A 83 -4.77 3.06 2.66
N PRO A 84 -5.87 3.76 2.95
CA PRO A 84 -7.17 3.12 3.15
C PRO A 84 -7.69 2.42 1.89
N GLY A 85 -8.22 1.20 2.05
CA GLY A 85 -8.85 0.41 0.99
C GLY A 85 -10.39 0.46 1.05
N ASN A 86 -11.05 -0.54 0.45
CA ASN A 86 -12.51 -0.55 0.40
C ASN A 86 -13.16 -1.13 1.67
N HIS A 87 -12.45 -1.85 2.50
CA HIS A 87 -12.94 -2.33 3.80
C HIS A 87 -12.73 -1.28 4.91
N ASP A 88 -11.65 -0.52 4.85
CA ASP A 88 -11.27 0.47 5.85
C ASP A 88 -11.28 1.93 5.31
N LEU A 89 -12.37 2.30 4.65
CA LEU A 89 -12.60 3.60 3.99
C LEU A 89 -12.25 4.81 4.86
N MET A 90 -11.75 5.88 4.23
CA MET A 90 -11.51 7.19 4.85
C MET A 90 -12.75 8.10 4.70
N ASN A 91 -13.90 7.64 5.16
CA ASN A 91 -15.15 8.40 5.19
C ASN A 91 -15.45 8.97 6.59
N GLU A 92 -16.62 9.55 6.79
CA GLU A 92 -17.06 10.15 8.07
C GLU A 92 -17.02 9.17 9.26
N THR A 93 -17.16 7.86 9.00
CA THR A 93 -17.14 6.81 10.03
C THR A 93 -15.80 6.06 10.07
N SER A 94 -14.78 6.60 9.43
CA SER A 94 -13.48 5.94 9.27
C SER A 94 -12.89 5.46 10.60
N ILE A 95 -12.41 4.22 10.59
CA ILE A 95 -11.68 3.65 11.71
C ILE A 95 -10.45 4.50 12.07
N TYR A 96 -9.78 5.09 11.08
CA TYR A 96 -8.59 5.96 11.24
C TYR A 96 -8.91 7.32 11.88
N SER A 97 -10.20 7.67 12.04
CA SER A 97 -10.67 8.89 12.70
C SER A 97 -11.09 8.68 14.15
N ARG A 98 -10.99 7.45 14.68
CA ARG A 98 -11.32 7.16 16.08
C ARG A 98 -10.29 7.76 17.02
N ALA A 99 -10.73 8.13 18.24
CA ALA A 99 -9.87 8.73 19.27
C ALA A 99 -8.62 7.91 19.63
N ILE A 100 -8.67 6.58 19.45
CA ILE A 100 -7.51 5.71 19.68
C ILE A 100 -6.33 6.06 18.77
N PHE A 101 -6.58 6.55 17.54
CA PHE A 101 -5.55 7.00 16.62
C PHE A 101 -4.87 8.32 17.00
N GLU A 102 -5.40 9.07 17.96
CA GLU A 102 -4.70 10.24 18.54
C GLU A 102 -3.41 9.83 19.27
N ARG A 103 -3.29 8.56 19.62
CA ARG A 103 -2.11 7.97 20.27
C ARG A 103 -1.27 7.13 19.31
N SER A 104 -1.39 7.38 18.02
CA SER A 104 -0.59 6.68 17.00
C SER A 104 0.91 6.88 17.23
N PRO A 105 1.73 5.86 16.97
CA PRO A 105 3.18 6.01 17.03
C PRO A 105 3.65 7.00 15.95
N GLU A 106 4.77 7.68 16.21
CA GLU A 106 5.31 8.74 15.34
C GLU A 106 5.69 8.23 13.94
N ASN A 107 5.92 6.94 13.81
CA ASN A 107 6.25 6.31 12.53
C ASN A 107 5.02 5.90 11.69
N LEU A 108 3.78 6.18 12.14
CA LEU A 108 2.56 5.91 11.36
C LEU A 108 2.14 7.12 10.54
N TYR A 109 1.97 6.92 9.23
CA TYR A 109 1.47 7.90 8.28
C TYR A 109 0.27 7.32 7.53
N VAL A 110 -0.87 8.00 7.55
CA VAL A 110 -2.11 7.54 6.90
C VAL A 110 -2.54 8.57 5.87
N PHE A 111 -2.78 8.12 4.63
CA PHE A 111 -3.41 8.95 3.61
C PHE A 111 -4.84 9.30 3.99
N ARG A 112 -5.21 10.58 3.88
CA ARG A 112 -6.51 11.09 4.29
C ARG A 112 -7.28 11.81 3.18
N GLU A 113 -6.58 12.27 2.12
CA GLU A 113 -7.17 13.12 1.10
C GLU A 113 -7.71 12.30 -0.08
N PRO A 114 -9.01 12.42 -0.42
CA PRO A 114 -9.62 11.66 -1.50
C PRO A 114 -9.26 12.21 -2.89
N THR A 115 -8.69 13.40 -2.97
CA THR A 115 -8.21 14.00 -4.24
C THR A 115 -6.77 13.67 -4.55
N GLY A 116 -6.08 13.00 -3.62
CA GLY A 116 -4.67 12.66 -3.68
C GLY A 116 -3.82 13.50 -2.73
N GLN A 117 -2.86 12.85 -2.09
CA GLN A 117 -1.98 13.43 -1.08
C GLN A 117 -0.55 12.98 -1.33
N LEU A 118 0.41 13.87 -1.04
CA LEU A 118 1.83 13.52 -0.92
C LEU A 118 2.23 13.44 0.55
N ILE A 119 2.86 12.33 0.94
CA ILE A 119 3.61 12.19 2.18
C ILE A 119 5.08 12.23 1.81
N SER A 120 5.77 13.32 2.19
CA SER A 120 7.11 13.63 1.71
C SER A 120 8.18 13.36 2.75
N PHE A 121 9.23 12.64 2.34
CA PHE A 121 10.48 12.47 3.09
C PHE A 121 11.63 13.10 2.32
N LYS A 122 12.82 13.06 2.88
CA LYS A 122 14.00 13.73 2.31
C LYS A 122 14.32 13.26 0.88
N HIS A 123 14.24 11.95 0.62
CA HIS A 123 14.70 11.32 -0.62
C HIS A 123 13.58 10.61 -1.42
N ILE A 124 12.36 10.57 -0.88
CA ILE A 124 11.22 9.87 -1.46
C ILE A 124 9.93 10.62 -1.14
N ASP A 125 9.02 10.61 -2.11
CA ASP A 125 7.65 11.02 -1.93
C ASP A 125 6.73 9.82 -2.13
N PHE A 126 5.74 9.66 -1.26
CA PHE A 126 4.64 8.70 -1.41
C PHE A 126 3.39 9.44 -1.81
N TRP A 127 2.73 8.99 -2.87
CA TRP A 127 1.45 9.53 -3.29
C TRP A 127 0.36 8.48 -3.21
N GLY A 128 -0.84 8.88 -2.78
CA GLY A 128 -2.00 8.02 -2.73
C GLY A 128 -3.29 8.82 -2.61
N LYS A 129 -4.40 8.21 -3.02
CA LYS A 129 -5.76 8.73 -2.86
C LYS A 129 -6.48 7.91 -1.82
N ALA A 130 -6.85 8.52 -0.69
CA ALA A 130 -7.66 7.84 0.33
C ALA A 130 -9.04 7.47 -0.25
N MET A 131 -9.42 6.21 -0.15
CA MET A 131 -10.72 5.75 -0.62
C MET A 131 -11.79 6.15 0.39
N ILE A 132 -12.73 7.00 -0.02
CA ILE A 132 -13.87 7.44 0.81
C ILE A 132 -15.13 6.63 0.52
N GLU A 133 -15.21 6.02 -0.66
CA GLU A 133 -16.30 5.17 -1.10
C GLU A 133 -15.78 4.12 -2.10
N HIS A 134 -16.36 2.93 -2.08
CA HIS A 134 -16.09 1.90 -3.08
C HIS A 134 -17.09 2.04 -4.23
N SER A 135 -16.77 2.89 -5.19
CA SER A 135 -17.67 3.21 -6.31
C SER A 135 -16.98 3.08 -7.68
N PRO A 136 -17.72 2.87 -8.76
CA PRO A 136 -17.16 2.83 -10.13
C PRO A 136 -16.54 4.16 -10.59
N SER A 137 -16.91 5.28 -9.94
CA SER A 137 -16.37 6.61 -10.25
C SER A 137 -15.02 6.88 -9.57
N PHE A 138 -14.67 6.15 -8.51
CA PHE A 138 -13.38 6.32 -7.85
C PHE A 138 -12.26 5.76 -8.72
N ARG A 139 -11.32 6.62 -9.08
CA ARG A 139 -10.14 6.30 -9.91
C ARG A 139 -8.88 6.37 -9.04
N PRO A 140 -8.33 5.21 -8.59
CA PRO A 140 -7.29 5.16 -7.57
C PRO A 140 -5.98 5.88 -7.94
N VAL A 141 -5.62 5.93 -9.22
CA VAL A 141 -4.33 6.48 -9.69
C VAL A 141 -4.46 7.82 -10.42
N GLU A 142 -5.69 8.34 -10.57
CA GLU A 142 -5.93 9.60 -11.25
C GLU A 142 -5.47 10.80 -10.41
N GLY A 143 -4.80 11.77 -11.05
CA GLY A 143 -4.37 13.01 -10.42
C GLY A 143 -2.98 12.95 -9.76
N MET A 144 -2.23 11.87 -10.00
CA MET A 144 -0.86 11.77 -9.49
C MET A 144 0.03 12.88 -10.09
N PRO A 145 0.82 13.60 -9.25
CA PRO A 145 1.74 14.61 -9.72
C PRO A 145 2.99 14.00 -10.36
N ASP A 146 3.74 14.82 -11.07
CA ASP A 146 5.09 14.46 -11.49
C ASP A 146 6.03 14.31 -10.28
N ALA A 147 7.03 13.44 -10.41
CA ALA A 147 8.05 13.27 -9.38
C ALA A 147 8.83 14.57 -9.13
N ALA A 148 9.05 14.89 -7.86
CA ALA A 148 9.91 16.01 -7.47
C ALA A 148 11.38 15.74 -7.92
N PRO A 149 12.13 16.80 -8.29
CA PRO A 149 13.52 16.65 -8.65
C PRO A 149 14.34 15.99 -7.51
N GLY A 150 15.15 14.99 -7.85
CA GLY A 150 16.07 14.35 -6.89
C GLY A 150 15.45 13.39 -5.90
N LYS A 151 14.16 13.07 -6.04
CA LYS A 151 13.46 12.13 -5.16
C LYS A 151 12.88 10.95 -5.95
N TRP A 152 12.77 9.82 -5.29
CA TRP A 152 11.90 8.73 -5.73
C TRP A 152 10.43 9.13 -5.57
N LEU A 153 9.57 8.63 -6.47
CA LEU A 153 8.11 8.74 -6.33
C LEU A 153 7.50 7.35 -6.33
N VAL A 154 6.92 6.97 -5.20
CA VAL A 154 6.17 5.74 -5.05
C VAL A 154 4.68 6.08 -4.94
N SER A 155 3.88 5.52 -5.82
CA SER A 155 2.42 5.61 -5.72
C SER A 155 1.85 4.40 -5.00
N MET A 156 0.84 4.63 -4.18
CA MET A 156 0.07 3.59 -3.51
C MET A 156 -1.37 3.67 -4.01
N ALA A 157 -1.95 2.53 -4.38
CA ALA A 157 -3.33 2.47 -4.83
C ALA A 157 -4.00 1.16 -4.40
N HIS A 158 -5.33 1.24 -4.19
CA HIS A 158 -6.14 0.07 -3.86
C HIS A 158 -7.30 -0.01 -4.85
N GLY A 159 -7.38 -1.09 -5.63
CA GLY A 159 -8.40 -1.23 -6.66
C GLY A 159 -8.19 -2.40 -7.60
N HIS A 160 -9.18 -2.60 -8.48
CA HIS A 160 -9.23 -3.73 -9.38
C HIS A 160 -8.62 -3.40 -10.75
N PHE A 161 -7.63 -4.20 -11.16
CA PHE A 161 -7.01 -4.04 -12.47
C PHE A 161 -7.82 -4.72 -13.59
N GLU A 162 -8.01 -4.01 -14.69
CA GLU A 162 -8.48 -4.55 -15.98
C GLU A 162 -7.56 -4.06 -17.10
N LYS A 163 -7.23 -4.94 -18.06
CA LYS A 163 -6.39 -4.53 -19.20
C LYS A 163 -7.02 -3.41 -20.02
N LYS A 164 -8.36 -3.46 -20.19
CA LYS A 164 -9.17 -2.49 -20.94
C LYS A 164 -10.55 -2.39 -20.29
N PRO A 165 -11.28 -1.29 -20.47
CA PRO A 165 -12.66 -1.19 -20.02
C PRO A 165 -13.53 -2.33 -20.60
N THR A 166 -14.10 -3.14 -19.73
CA THR A 166 -14.97 -4.27 -20.11
C THR A 166 -16.44 -3.98 -19.85
N GLY A 167 -16.75 -2.88 -19.16
CA GLY A 167 -18.10 -2.61 -18.67
C GLY A 167 -18.53 -3.53 -17.53
N SER A 168 -17.57 -4.08 -16.79
CA SER A 168 -17.79 -5.06 -15.70
C SER A 168 -18.66 -4.52 -14.55
N GLY A 169 -18.81 -3.18 -14.43
CA GLY A 169 -19.48 -2.53 -13.30
C GLY A 169 -18.71 -2.61 -12.00
N ARG A 170 -17.44 -3.06 -12.02
CA ARG A 170 -16.56 -3.10 -10.85
C ARG A 170 -16.19 -1.69 -10.40
N SER A 171 -15.89 -1.56 -9.13
CA SER A 171 -15.47 -0.30 -8.50
C SER A 171 -13.95 -0.15 -8.51
N SER A 172 -13.48 1.09 -8.36
CA SER A 172 -12.06 1.43 -8.16
C SER A 172 -11.14 0.84 -9.24
N LEU A 173 -11.55 0.99 -10.51
CA LEU A 173 -10.84 0.39 -11.65
C LEU A 173 -9.52 1.10 -11.94
N ILE A 174 -8.51 0.29 -12.27
CA ILE A 174 -7.19 0.70 -12.75
C ILE A 174 -6.98 0.00 -14.10
N PHE A 175 -6.65 0.74 -15.17
CA PHE A 175 -6.43 0.17 -16.49
C PHE A 175 -4.94 0.15 -16.88
N SER A 176 -4.56 -0.70 -17.85
CA SER A 176 -3.18 -0.71 -18.38
C SER A 176 -2.73 0.67 -18.87
N GLU A 177 -3.62 1.42 -19.49
CA GLU A 177 -3.34 2.77 -19.99
C GLU A 177 -3.10 3.76 -18.83
N ASP A 178 -3.88 3.64 -17.73
CA ASP A 178 -3.66 4.44 -16.54
C ASP A 178 -2.22 4.22 -16.03
N ILE A 179 -1.80 2.95 -15.83
CA ILE A 179 -0.46 2.61 -15.32
C ILE A 179 0.64 3.13 -16.24
N SER A 180 0.52 2.88 -17.55
CA SER A 180 1.55 3.30 -18.52
C SER A 180 1.73 4.82 -18.64
N SER A 181 0.72 5.60 -18.20
CA SER A 181 0.76 7.07 -18.20
C SER A 181 1.35 7.66 -16.92
N LEU A 182 1.50 6.86 -15.85
CA LEU A 182 2.03 7.34 -14.56
C LEU A 182 3.49 7.78 -14.67
N LYS A 183 3.90 8.64 -13.74
CA LYS A 183 5.26 9.18 -13.64
C LYS A 183 5.98 8.73 -12.35
N CYS A 184 5.44 7.68 -11.67
CA CYS A 184 6.08 7.10 -10.51
C CYS A 184 7.14 6.06 -10.89
N ASP A 185 8.02 5.77 -9.95
CA ASP A 185 9.03 4.72 -10.08
C ASP A 185 8.42 3.33 -9.74
N TYR A 186 7.53 3.29 -8.73
CA TYR A 186 6.87 2.08 -8.27
C TYR A 186 5.40 2.36 -7.93
N LEU A 187 4.51 1.46 -8.33
CA LEU A 187 3.09 1.47 -7.95
C LEU A 187 2.80 0.27 -7.04
N ALA A 188 2.60 0.55 -5.76
CA ALA A 188 2.26 -0.42 -4.73
C ALA A 188 0.74 -0.63 -4.68
N LEU A 189 0.26 -1.82 -5.06
CA LEU A 189 -1.15 -2.14 -5.24
C LEU A 189 -1.68 -3.10 -4.16
N GLY A 190 -2.90 -2.84 -3.68
CA GLY A 190 -3.72 -3.76 -2.90
C GLY A 190 -5.07 -4.03 -3.57
N HIS A 191 -5.87 -4.91 -2.98
CA HIS A 191 -7.17 -5.42 -3.41
C HIS A 191 -7.14 -6.87 -3.96
N TRP A 192 -6.00 -7.35 -4.40
CA TRP A 192 -5.86 -8.73 -4.86
C TRP A 192 -5.06 -9.56 -3.85
N ASP A 193 -5.66 -10.65 -3.36
CA ASP A 193 -5.04 -11.56 -2.38
C ASP A 193 -3.84 -12.34 -2.90
N ILE A 194 -3.63 -12.32 -4.22
CA ILE A 194 -2.55 -13.07 -4.87
C ILE A 194 -1.55 -12.08 -5.46
N HIS A 195 -0.28 -12.25 -5.11
CA HIS A 195 0.81 -11.51 -5.74
C HIS A 195 0.71 -11.56 -7.27
N THR A 196 0.69 -10.39 -7.90
CA THR A 196 0.56 -10.28 -9.35
C THR A 196 1.34 -9.06 -9.85
N ASP A 197 2.21 -9.29 -10.83
CA ASP A 197 2.87 -8.22 -11.57
C ASP A 197 1.97 -7.76 -12.73
N ILE A 198 1.68 -6.48 -12.75
CA ILE A 198 0.90 -5.82 -13.81
C ILE A 198 1.64 -4.61 -14.38
N SER A 199 2.96 -4.60 -14.29
CA SER A 199 3.83 -3.53 -14.80
C SER A 199 3.50 -3.15 -16.25
N GLN A 200 3.52 -1.85 -16.57
CA GLN A 200 3.24 -1.32 -17.90
C GLN A 200 4.25 -0.21 -18.24
N GLY A 201 4.83 -0.30 -19.43
CA GLY A 201 5.84 0.68 -19.87
C GLY A 201 7.03 0.72 -18.94
N ASP A 202 7.35 1.89 -18.41
CA ASP A 202 8.47 2.11 -17.47
C ASP A 202 8.04 2.00 -16.00
N VAL A 203 6.77 1.71 -15.71
CA VAL A 203 6.22 1.66 -14.36
C VAL A 203 6.20 0.23 -13.84
N THR A 204 6.93 -0.05 -12.77
CA THR A 204 6.81 -1.29 -12.03
C THR A 204 5.58 -1.23 -11.13
N ALA A 205 4.58 -2.08 -11.39
CA ALA A 205 3.28 -2.09 -10.70
C ALA A 205 2.93 -3.50 -10.20
N VAL A 206 2.77 -3.64 -8.88
CA VAL A 206 2.69 -4.96 -8.25
C VAL A 206 1.59 -4.99 -7.19
N TYR A 207 0.72 -5.99 -7.26
CA TYR A 207 -0.11 -6.42 -6.13
C TYR A 207 0.73 -7.28 -5.19
N SER A 208 0.77 -6.91 -3.92
CA SER A 208 1.55 -7.68 -2.93
C SER A 208 0.98 -9.07 -2.64
N GLY A 209 -0.33 -9.18 -2.73
CA GLY A 209 -1.07 -10.30 -2.19
C GLY A 209 -1.27 -10.21 -0.68
N CYS A 210 -2.16 -11.04 -0.14
CA CYS A 210 -2.48 -11.11 1.26
C CYS A 210 -1.34 -11.77 2.07
N PRO A 211 -0.88 -11.17 3.19
CA PRO A 211 0.21 -11.73 4.00
C PRO A 211 -0.19 -12.98 4.81
N MET A 212 -1.47 -13.24 4.98
CA MET A 212 -1.96 -14.49 5.56
C MET A 212 -1.82 -15.67 4.60
N GLY A 213 -1.86 -15.39 3.29
CA GLY A 213 -2.01 -16.40 2.25
C GLY A 213 -3.45 -16.87 2.11
N ILE A 214 -3.80 -17.37 0.93
CA ILE A 214 -5.16 -17.82 0.61
C ILE A 214 -5.13 -19.06 -0.29
N GLY A 215 -6.14 -19.91 -0.16
CA GLY A 215 -6.30 -21.08 -1.04
C GLY A 215 -5.11 -22.08 -0.97
N GLY A 216 -4.48 -22.24 0.18
CA GLY A 216 -3.33 -23.11 0.38
C GLY A 216 -1.98 -22.51 -0.05
N ARG A 217 -1.96 -21.25 -0.48
CA ARG A 217 -0.72 -20.53 -0.76
C ARG A 217 -0.19 -19.89 0.50
N ALA A 218 1.13 -19.87 0.65
CA ALA A 218 1.78 -19.14 1.75
C ALA A 218 1.55 -17.62 1.58
N GLY A 219 1.38 -16.92 2.70
CA GLY A 219 1.38 -15.46 2.73
C GLY A 219 2.74 -14.89 2.32
N SER A 220 2.73 -13.67 1.82
CA SER A 220 3.95 -13.02 1.37
C SER A 220 3.91 -11.51 1.55
N VAL A 221 5.09 -10.90 1.50
CA VAL A 221 5.31 -9.48 1.29
C VAL A 221 6.20 -9.27 0.08
N ILE A 222 6.24 -8.06 -0.46
CA ILE A 222 7.14 -7.68 -1.53
C ILE A 222 8.27 -6.83 -0.95
N ALA A 223 9.51 -7.26 -1.12
CA ALA A 223 10.68 -6.43 -0.91
C ALA A 223 10.99 -5.68 -2.22
N VAL A 224 11.03 -4.36 -2.16
CA VAL A 224 11.29 -3.48 -3.29
C VAL A 224 12.63 -2.79 -3.08
N GLU A 225 13.45 -2.74 -4.11
CA GLU A 225 14.70 -2.00 -4.15
C GLU A 225 14.59 -0.87 -5.17
N LEU A 226 14.85 0.35 -4.73
CA LEU A 226 14.95 1.55 -5.55
C LEU A 226 16.44 1.89 -5.64
N ALA A 227 17.09 1.48 -6.72
CA ALA A 227 18.54 1.60 -6.90
C ALA A 227 18.90 2.61 -7.98
N LEU A 228 19.90 3.45 -7.71
CA LEU A 228 20.30 4.55 -8.60
C LEU A 228 20.84 4.07 -9.95
N ASP A 229 21.48 2.92 -9.95
CA ASP A 229 22.15 2.34 -11.12
C ASP A 229 21.26 1.40 -11.94
N SER A 230 20.32 0.72 -11.28
CA SER A 230 19.49 -0.33 -11.89
C SER A 230 17.99 -0.04 -11.90
N GLY A 231 17.56 1.07 -11.27
CA GLY A 231 16.15 1.44 -11.20
C GLY A 231 15.39 0.63 -10.14
N VAL A 232 14.15 0.25 -10.46
CA VAL A 232 13.26 -0.47 -9.54
C VAL A 232 13.35 -1.97 -9.80
N SER A 233 13.60 -2.72 -8.73
CA SER A 233 13.45 -4.17 -8.72
C SER A 233 12.65 -4.63 -7.50
N TYR A 234 12.08 -5.82 -7.55
CA TYR A 234 11.34 -6.37 -6.43
C TYR A 234 11.48 -7.89 -6.35
N ARG A 235 11.20 -8.44 -5.17
CA ARG A 235 11.11 -9.89 -4.94
C ARG A 235 10.02 -10.21 -3.94
N GLN A 236 9.33 -11.33 -4.15
CA GLN A 236 8.36 -11.88 -3.22
C GLN A 236 9.09 -12.60 -2.07
N ILE A 237 8.72 -12.29 -0.84
CA ILE A 237 9.21 -12.96 0.38
C ILE A 237 8.05 -13.73 0.99
N LEU A 238 8.17 -15.06 1.05
CA LEU A 238 7.18 -15.90 1.71
C LEU A 238 7.30 -15.76 3.24
N LEU A 239 6.17 -15.52 3.90
CA LEU A 239 6.09 -15.41 5.35
C LEU A 239 5.96 -16.79 5.99
N LYS A 240 6.89 -17.14 6.86
CA LYS A 240 6.97 -18.45 7.55
C LYS A 240 6.21 -18.45 8.87
#